data_0b335df7787710c51d8dc29c5d719c3b
#
_entry.id   0b335df7787710c51d8dc29c5d719c3b
#
_cell.length_a   1.000
_cell.length_b   1.000
_cell.length_c   1.000
_cell.angle_alpha   90.00
_cell.angle_beta   90.00
_cell.angle_gamma   90.00
#
_symmetry.space_group_name_H-M   'P 1'
#
loop_
_entity.id
_entity.type
_entity.pdbx_description
1 polymer ?
#
loop_
_entity_poly.entity_id
_entity_poly.type
_entity_poly.pdbx_seq_one_letter_code
_entity_poly.pdbx_strand_id
1 'polypeptide(L)'
;MGWTGIPNRLCVLGLPFLLVCGLGVSSAWGADEPAVEGSPAATSPGHDVIEQALGDLQSEEAAVRAQAVDVLIAQGDASLIPRLDEIREVGSRMVRIAIKPVVDLLKNRANLTSASPDTRRSAAADLGMGGRAEAIPDLKAAAATEDVWWVRYTMEEARHFLELQAADSTLQLEAVTKLGELRSLNSVSALQAIVEAAQAPEASDEQKTLATAAATSIAQIESWSSWANAIETLFRGISLSSILLIMALGLAIVFGLMGVINMAHGELMMIGAYATFVTQQAFQAWVAPEAFDWYFPVALPVAFLSAALFGLLLEATVIRFLYGR
;
A
#
# COMPACT_ATOMS: atom_id res chain seq x y z
N MET A 1 -16.90 0.54 -16.89
CA MET A 1 -17.72 1.74 -16.62
C MET A 1 -16.93 2.59 -15.67
N GLY A 2 -16.39 3.69 -16.19
CA GLY A 2 -15.45 4.54 -15.49
C GLY A 2 -16.14 5.48 -14.51
N TRP A 3 -15.47 5.71 -13.41
CA TRP A 3 -15.71 6.86 -12.55
C TRP A 3 -14.42 7.67 -12.49
N THR A 4 -14.40 8.71 -13.30
CA THR A 4 -13.40 9.78 -13.25
C THR A 4 -14.04 11.04 -12.71
N GLY A 5 -13.39 11.69 -11.76
CA GLY A 5 -13.41 13.15 -11.63
C GLY A 5 -14.38 13.75 -10.62
N ILE A 6 -13.85 14.15 -9.45
CA ILE A 6 -14.39 15.28 -8.69
C ILE A 6 -13.22 16.26 -8.42
N PRO A 7 -13.35 17.53 -8.79
CA PRO A 7 -12.27 18.49 -8.70
C PRO A 7 -12.13 19.12 -7.31
N ASN A 8 -10.88 19.27 -6.90
CA ASN A 8 -10.42 20.09 -5.79
C ASN A 8 -10.69 21.57 -6.07
N ARG A 9 -11.60 22.22 -5.36
CA ARG A 9 -11.60 23.67 -5.10
C ARG A 9 -12.40 23.97 -3.84
N LEU A 10 -11.68 24.48 -2.82
CA LEU A 10 -12.05 25.72 -2.13
C LEU A 10 -11.05 25.98 -0.98
N CYS A 11 -10.04 26.72 -1.31
CA CYS A 11 -9.42 27.66 -0.38
C CYS A 11 -10.44 28.77 -0.11
N VAL A 12 -10.61 29.22 1.14
CA VAL A 12 -10.76 30.66 1.52
C VAL A 12 -10.91 30.78 3.04
N LEU A 13 -10.16 31.76 3.58
CA LEU A 13 -10.28 32.52 4.83
C LEU A 13 -9.77 31.82 6.11
N GLY A 14 -8.85 32.32 6.85
CA GLY A 14 -8.24 33.68 6.81
C GLY A 14 -7.87 34.12 8.20
N LEU A 15 -6.64 34.61 8.34
CA LEU A 15 -6.19 35.67 9.27
C LEU A 15 -6.03 35.38 10.78
N PRO A 16 -5.33 36.29 11.48
CA PRO A 16 -3.87 36.25 11.71
C PRO A 16 -3.54 36.24 13.20
N PHE A 17 -2.32 35.96 13.60
CA PHE A 17 -1.79 36.51 14.84
C PHE A 17 -0.37 37.02 14.69
N LEU A 18 -0.24 38.22 15.04
CA LEU A 18 0.84 39.19 14.96
C LEU A 18 1.86 38.99 16.10
N LEU A 19 3.10 39.44 15.79
CA LEU A 19 4.04 40.20 16.63
C LEU A 19 4.83 39.41 17.70
N VAL A 20 6.14 39.53 17.67
CA VAL A 20 6.95 40.58 18.34
C VAL A 20 8.42 40.40 18.06
N CYS A 21 9.04 41.46 17.51
CA CYS A 21 10.30 42.15 17.79
C CYS A 21 11.55 41.40 18.28
N GLY A 22 12.64 41.75 17.63
CA GLY A 22 13.98 41.79 18.20
C GLY A 22 15.07 42.16 17.19
N LEU A 23 15.23 43.46 16.89
CA LEU A 23 16.46 44.25 16.77
C LEU A 23 17.78 43.42 16.87
N GLY A 24 18.70 43.38 15.95
CA GLY A 24 19.45 44.46 15.36
C GLY A 24 20.91 44.00 15.28
N VAL A 25 21.58 44.39 14.31
CA VAL A 25 22.95 44.89 14.23
C VAL A 25 23.58 44.57 12.89
N SER A 26 23.68 45.62 12.12
CA SER A 26 24.51 45.75 10.92
C SER A 26 26.00 45.68 11.28
N SER A 27 26.78 45.02 10.45
CA SER A 27 28.13 45.45 10.14
C SER A 27 28.49 45.04 8.74
N ALA A 28 28.59 46.03 7.89
CA ALA A 28 29.22 45.99 6.58
C ALA A 28 30.73 45.73 6.76
N TRP A 29 31.25 44.83 6.00
CA TRP A 29 32.65 44.90 5.56
C TRP A 29 32.68 44.29 4.16
N GLY A 30 32.97 45.15 3.21
CA GLY A 30 33.30 44.74 1.84
C GLY A 30 34.70 44.14 1.83
N ALA A 31 34.82 43.10 1.05
CA ALA A 31 36.11 42.66 0.51
C ALA A 31 35.83 42.13 -0.91
N ASP A 32 36.44 42.83 -1.87
CA ASP A 32 36.54 42.38 -3.26
C ASP A 32 37.19 41.00 -3.30
N GLU A 33 36.50 40.03 -3.83
CA GLU A 33 37.10 38.77 -4.32
C GLU A 33 37.17 38.80 -5.84
N PRO A 34 38.32 38.47 -6.41
CA PRO A 34 38.47 38.44 -7.87
C PRO A 34 37.72 37.24 -8.44
N ALA A 35 37.03 37.47 -9.55
CA ALA A 35 36.39 36.45 -10.38
C ALA A 35 37.39 35.33 -10.72
N VAL A 36 37.16 34.16 -10.12
CA VAL A 36 37.84 32.95 -10.57
C VAL A 36 37.09 32.45 -11.79
N GLU A 37 37.78 32.56 -12.93
CA GLU A 37 37.38 31.94 -14.19
C GLU A 37 37.07 30.45 -13.96
N GLY A 38 35.87 30.03 -14.39
CA GLY A 38 35.37 28.67 -14.27
C GLY A 38 36.31 27.67 -14.93
N SER A 39 36.97 26.89 -14.09
CA SER A 39 37.54 25.62 -14.52
C SER A 39 36.37 24.71 -14.95
N PRO A 40 36.46 24.05 -16.15
CA PRO A 40 35.42 23.11 -16.51
C PRO A 40 35.43 22.00 -15.45
N ALA A 41 34.26 21.87 -14.74
CA ALA A 41 34.04 20.80 -13.79
C ALA A 41 34.34 19.47 -14.54
N ALA A 42 35.29 18.73 -14.03
CA ALA A 42 35.60 17.38 -14.50
C ALA A 42 34.30 16.56 -14.37
N THR A 43 33.66 16.32 -15.46
CA THR A 43 32.46 15.51 -15.57
C THR A 43 32.84 14.11 -15.10
N SER A 44 32.25 13.64 -14.02
CA SER A 44 32.47 12.28 -13.52
C SER A 44 32.06 11.30 -14.63
N PRO A 45 32.83 10.24 -14.91
CA PRO A 45 32.57 9.31 -16.05
C PRO A 45 31.16 8.69 -16.03
N GLY A 46 30.46 8.69 -14.90
CA GLY A 46 29.07 8.25 -14.79
C GLY A 46 28.05 9.26 -15.33
N HIS A 47 28.36 10.56 -15.34
CA HIS A 47 27.44 11.59 -15.83
C HIS A 47 27.29 11.53 -17.37
N ASP A 48 28.35 11.30 -18.07
CA ASP A 48 28.34 11.19 -19.54
C ASP A 48 27.55 9.96 -20.00
N VAL A 49 27.66 8.84 -19.27
CA VAL A 49 26.91 7.61 -19.55
C VAL A 49 25.42 7.80 -19.36
N ILE A 50 25.01 8.50 -18.28
CA ILE A 50 23.61 8.82 -18.00
C ILE A 50 23.04 9.78 -19.06
N GLU A 51 23.78 10.82 -19.45
CA GLU A 51 23.34 11.77 -20.48
C GLU A 51 23.19 11.08 -21.85
N GLN A 52 24.08 10.17 -22.20
CA GLN A 52 23.96 9.36 -23.41
C GLN A 52 22.71 8.47 -23.34
N ALA A 53 22.48 7.78 -22.22
CA ALA A 53 21.30 6.92 -22.03
C ALA A 53 19.99 7.71 -22.10
N LEU A 54 19.93 8.95 -21.60
CA LEU A 54 18.76 9.83 -21.74
C LEU A 54 18.49 10.20 -23.21
N GLY A 55 19.54 10.38 -24.02
CA GLY A 55 19.43 10.58 -25.47
C GLY A 55 18.95 9.32 -26.19
N ASP A 56 19.50 8.17 -25.83
CA ASP A 56 19.23 6.87 -26.46
C ASP A 56 17.79 6.38 -26.16
N LEU A 57 17.14 6.85 -25.07
CA LEU A 57 15.71 6.60 -24.81
C LEU A 57 14.80 7.12 -25.94
N GLN A 58 15.22 8.14 -26.68
CA GLN A 58 14.45 8.74 -27.78
C GLN A 58 14.70 8.04 -29.11
N SER A 59 15.62 7.09 -29.18
CA SER A 59 15.94 6.33 -30.39
C SER A 59 14.72 5.58 -30.94
N GLU A 60 14.60 5.48 -32.25
CA GLU A 60 13.56 4.64 -32.87
C GLU A 60 13.85 3.14 -32.71
N GLU A 61 15.10 2.76 -32.46
CA GLU A 61 15.52 1.37 -32.33
C GLU A 61 15.20 0.81 -30.94
N ALA A 62 14.45 -0.28 -30.90
CA ALA A 62 13.99 -0.89 -29.64
C ALA A 62 15.16 -1.43 -28.78
N ALA A 63 16.21 -1.95 -29.40
CA ALA A 63 17.41 -2.47 -28.73
C ALA A 63 18.17 -1.36 -27.99
N VAL A 64 18.35 -0.21 -28.64
CA VAL A 64 19.03 0.96 -28.08
C VAL A 64 18.25 1.51 -26.89
N ARG A 65 16.92 1.63 -27.03
CA ARG A 65 16.07 2.05 -25.89
C ARG A 65 16.14 1.09 -24.71
N ALA A 66 16.13 -0.23 -24.95
CA ALA A 66 16.21 -1.23 -23.88
C ALA A 66 17.55 -1.11 -23.12
N GLN A 67 18.65 -0.95 -23.85
CA GLN A 67 19.97 -0.74 -23.26
C GLN A 67 20.06 0.55 -22.45
N ALA A 68 19.45 1.63 -22.92
CA ALA A 68 19.35 2.89 -22.20
C ALA A 68 18.56 2.74 -20.90
N VAL A 69 17.45 2.00 -20.92
CA VAL A 69 16.65 1.67 -19.72
C VAL A 69 17.50 0.92 -18.70
N ASP A 70 18.24 -0.10 -19.09
CA ASP A 70 19.06 -0.90 -18.17
C ASP A 70 20.19 -0.07 -17.55
N VAL A 71 20.82 0.83 -18.32
CA VAL A 71 21.83 1.77 -17.79
C VAL A 71 21.22 2.73 -16.77
N LEU A 72 20.06 3.31 -17.07
CA LEU A 72 19.38 4.24 -16.16
C LEU A 72 18.87 3.55 -14.89
N ILE A 73 18.48 2.30 -14.95
CA ILE A 73 18.10 1.49 -13.81
C ILE A 73 19.30 1.19 -12.91
N ALA A 74 20.45 0.86 -13.53
CA ALA A 74 21.67 0.50 -12.80
C ALA A 74 22.36 1.70 -12.13
N GLN A 75 22.40 2.85 -12.81
CA GLN A 75 23.20 4.02 -12.39
C GLN A 75 22.36 5.26 -12.05
N GLY A 76 21.05 5.25 -12.35
CA GLY A 76 20.17 6.38 -12.11
C GLY A 76 19.79 6.55 -10.64
N ASP A 77 19.58 7.80 -10.27
CA ASP A 77 19.04 8.20 -8.97
C ASP A 77 17.75 9.03 -9.09
N ALA A 78 17.17 9.41 -7.96
CA ALA A 78 15.92 10.18 -7.93
C ALA A 78 16.01 11.57 -8.58
N SER A 79 17.21 12.14 -8.77
CA SER A 79 17.41 13.45 -9.40
C SER A 79 17.06 13.44 -10.89
N LEU A 80 17.05 12.26 -11.50
CA LEU A 80 16.70 12.07 -12.91
C LEU A 80 15.19 12.08 -13.19
N ILE A 81 14.36 11.92 -12.16
CA ILE A 81 12.90 11.82 -12.32
C ILE A 81 12.30 13.01 -13.06
N PRO A 82 12.63 14.28 -12.73
CA PRO A 82 12.08 15.42 -13.46
C PRO A 82 12.44 15.42 -14.97
N ARG A 83 13.66 15.06 -15.30
CA ARG A 83 14.13 14.97 -16.70
C ARG A 83 13.46 13.83 -17.46
N LEU A 84 13.28 12.68 -16.81
CA LEU A 84 12.54 11.55 -17.38
C LEU A 84 11.06 11.88 -17.59
N ASP A 85 10.44 12.65 -16.68
CA ASP A 85 9.07 13.12 -16.82
C ASP A 85 8.94 14.12 -18.00
N GLU A 86 9.89 15.03 -18.21
CA GLU A 86 9.95 15.92 -19.39
C GLU A 86 10.03 15.12 -20.70
N ILE A 87 10.94 14.14 -20.78
CA ILE A 87 11.08 13.28 -21.96
C ILE A 87 9.80 12.47 -22.19
N ARG A 88 9.13 12.05 -21.13
CA ARG A 88 7.86 11.31 -21.20
C ARG A 88 6.71 12.15 -21.73
N GLU A 89 6.64 13.45 -21.40
CA GLU A 89 5.59 14.35 -21.88
C GLU A 89 5.68 14.59 -23.39
N VAL A 90 6.87 14.79 -23.90
CA VAL A 90 7.14 15.10 -25.33
C VAL A 90 7.30 13.83 -26.17
N GLY A 91 7.72 12.73 -25.55
CA GLY A 91 8.10 11.50 -26.22
C GLY A 91 6.95 10.73 -26.88
N SER A 92 7.31 9.90 -27.86
CA SER A 92 6.40 8.97 -28.53
C SER A 92 5.79 7.96 -27.53
N ARG A 93 4.73 7.26 -27.93
CA ARG A 93 4.13 6.20 -27.12
C ARG A 93 5.17 5.14 -26.69
N MET A 94 6.11 4.78 -27.56
CA MET A 94 7.15 3.79 -27.26
C MET A 94 8.12 4.29 -26.21
N VAL A 95 8.52 5.55 -26.27
CA VAL A 95 9.38 6.21 -25.29
C VAL A 95 8.69 6.26 -23.91
N ARG A 96 7.40 6.62 -23.87
CA ARG A 96 6.62 6.63 -22.63
C ARG A 96 6.52 5.25 -21.95
N ILE A 97 6.38 4.19 -22.74
CA ILE A 97 6.35 2.82 -22.24
C ILE A 97 7.72 2.42 -21.67
N ALA A 98 8.82 2.80 -22.36
CA ALA A 98 10.17 2.49 -21.93
C ALA A 98 10.59 3.24 -20.65
N ILE A 99 10.18 4.50 -20.50
CA ILE A 99 10.54 5.34 -19.34
C ILE A 99 9.79 4.90 -18.08
N LYS A 100 8.55 4.43 -18.19
CA LYS A 100 7.72 4.12 -17.03
C LYS A 100 8.41 3.23 -15.99
N PRO A 101 8.98 2.05 -16.33
CA PRO A 101 9.63 1.19 -15.34
C PRO A 101 10.85 1.83 -14.67
N VAL A 102 11.57 2.74 -15.37
CA VAL A 102 12.69 3.48 -14.79
C VAL A 102 12.19 4.45 -13.73
N VAL A 103 11.20 5.27 -14.07
CA VAL A 103 10.62 6.26 -13.14
C VAL A 103 9.99 5.57 -11.93
N ASP A 104 9.26 4.49 -12.15
CA ASP A 104 8.62 3.72 -11.07
C ASP A 104 9.67 3.14 -10.11
N LEU A 105 10.76 2.58 -10.64
CA LEU A 105 11.86 2.05 -9.84
C LEU A 105 12.57 3.17 -9.03
N LEU A 106 12.94 4.28 -9.68
CA LEU A 106 13.64 5.38 -9.01
C LEU A 106 12.77 6.04 -7.93
N LYS A 107 11.47 6.22 -8.21
CA LYS A 107 10.51 6.72 -7.21
C LYS A 107 10.40 5.79 -6.01
N ASN A 108 10.28 4.49 -6.25
CA ASN A 108 10.17 3.51 -5.18
C ASN A 108 11.47 3.39 -4.37
N ARG A 109 12.65 3.46 -5.00
CA ARG A 109 13.94 3.57 -4.29
C ARG A 109 13.96 4.78 -3.35
N ALA A 110 13.59 5.96 -3.85
CA ALA A 110 13.52 7.17 -3.03
C ALA A 110 12.49 7.05 -1.90
N ASN A 111 11.36 6.41 -2.15
CA ASN A 111 10.29 6.23 -1.17
C ASN A 111 10.64 5.23 -0.05
N LEU A 112 11.67 4.40 -0.20
CA LEU A 112 12.15 3.53 0.89
C LEU A 112 12.60 4.30 2.14
N THR A 113 12.96 5.57 1.99
CA THR A 113 13.39 6.46 3.09
C THR A 113 12.32 7.49 3.46
N SER A 114 11.09 7.35 2.99
CA SER A 114 9.98 8.26 3.29
C SER A 114 9.69 8.30 4.80
N ALA A 115 9.22 9.44 5.31
CA ALA A 115 8.77 9.57 6.69
C ALA A 115 7.55 8.70 7.03
N SER A 116 6.67 8.43 6.04
CA SER A 116 5.49 7.58 6.21
C SER A 116 5.82 6.10 6.11
N PRO A 117 5.52 5.29 7.14
CA PRO A 117 5.71 3.84 7.11
C PRO A 117 4.92 3.14 5.99
N ASP A 118 3.70 3.61 5.71
CA ASP A 118 2.87 3.05 4.64
C ASP A 118 3.48 3.28 3.26
N THR A 119 4.07 4.47 3.04
CA THR A 119 4.79 4.78 1.78
C THR A 119 6.02 3.89 1.62
N ARG A 120 6.82 3.69 2.69
CA ARG A 120 7.99 2.79 2.65
C ARG A 120 7.59 1.35 2.34
N ARG A 121 6.51 0.86 2.97
CA ARG A 121 5.99 -0.48 2.71
C ARG A 121 5.51 -0.65 1.27
N SER A 122 4.72 0.30 0.77
CA SER A 122 4.23 0.26 -0.61
C SER A 122 5.39 0.25 -1.61
N ALA A 123 6.39 1.11 -1.41
CA ALA A 123 7.58 1.17 -2.23
C ALA A 123 8.36 -0.16 -2.24
N ALA A 124 8.52 -0.80 -1.07
CA ALA A 124 9.17 -2.10 -0.98
C ALA A 124 8.41 -3.19 -1.73
N ALA A 125 7.07 -3.23 -1.58
CA ALA A 125 6.22 -4.19 -2.29
C ALA A 125 6.29 -3.99 -3.82
N ASP A 126 6.24 -2.75 -4.29
CA ASP A 126 6.31 -2.41 -5.71
C ASP A 126 7.68 -2.78 -6.31
N LEU A 127 8.78 -2.57 -5.55
CA LEU A 127 10.12 -3.00 -5.97
C LEU A 127 10.21 -4.52 -6.09
N GLY A 128 9.65 -5.27 -5.14
CA GLY A 128 9.62 -6.74 -5.19
C GLY A 128 8.85 -7.27 -6.39
N MET A 129 7.68 -6.68 -6.68
CA MET A 129 6.87 -7.05 -7.84
C MET A 129 7.48 -6.60 -9.17
N GLY A 130 8.32 -5.57 -9.15
CA GLY A 130 9.00 -5.05 -10.33
C GLY A 130 10.01 -6.03 -10.97
N GLY A 131 10.43 -7.07 -10.24
CA GLY A 131 11.30 -8.13 -10.74
C GLY A 131 12.72 -7.68 -11.12
N ARG A 132 13.19 -6.56 -10.58
CA ARG A 132 14.50 -5.97 -10.91
C ARG A 132 15.50 -6.24 -9.79
N ALA A 133 16.50 -7.09 -10.09
CA ALA A 133 17.55 -7.48 -9.15
C ALA A 133 18.38 -6.30 -8.63
N GLU A 134 18.45 -5.21 -9.42
CA GLU A 134 19.17 -3.96 -9.06
C GLU A 134 18.57 -3.27 -7.82
N ALA A 135 17.34 -3.61 -7.39
CA ALA A 135 16.74 -3.11 -6.16
C ALA A 135 17.15 -3.89 -4.88
N ILE A 136 17.80 -5.05 -5.03
CA ILE A 136 18.20 -5.90 -3.88
C ILE A 136 19.08 -5.14 -2.87
N PRO A 137 20.17 -4.42 -3.28
CA PRO A 137 21.01 -3.71 -2.31
C PRO A 137 20.27 -2.59 -1.58
N ASP A 138 19.36 -1.89 -2.26
CA ASP A 138 18.57 -0.82 -1.66
C ASP A 138 17.58 -1.36 -0.62
N LEU A 139 16.88 -2.45 -0.95
CA LEU A 139 15.97 -3.14 -0.03
C LEU A 139 16.72 -3.68 1.19
N LYS A 140 17.92 -4.26 0.98
CA LYS A 140 18.76 -4.76 2.07
C LYS A 140 19.23 -3.65 3.00
N ALA A 141 19.65 -2.51 2.47
CA ALA A 141 20.08 -1.36 3.25
C ALA A 141 18.92 -0.74 4.03
N ALA A 142 17.74 -0.59 3.38
CA ALA A 142 16.55 -0.06 4.02
C ALA A 142 16.04 -0.98 5.12
N ALA A 143 15.99 -2.30 4.91
CA ALA A 143 15.55 -3.26 5.92
C ALA A 143 16.44 -3.27 7.16
N ALA A 144 17.75 -3.04 7.00
CA ALA A 144 18.70 -3.02 8.11
C ALA A 144 18.49 -1.83 9.08
N THR A 145 17.91 -0.73 8.60
CA THR A 145 17.66 0.50 9.37
C THR A 145 16.20 0.73 9.72
N GLU A 146 15.30 -0.15 9.26
CA GLU A 146 13.87 0.00 9.49
C GLU A 146 13.47 -0.45 10.91
N ASP A 147 12.82 0.43 11.65
CA ASP A 147 12.36 0.16 13.01
C ASP A 147 10.97 -0.49 13.05
N VAL A 148 10.13 -0.20 12.05
CA VAL A 148 8.75 -0.69 11.99
C VAL A 148 8.74 -2.12 11.47
N TRP A 149 8.41 -3.08 12.33
CA TRP A 149 8.53 -4.52 12.05
C TRP A 149 7.79 -5.00 10.79
N TRP A 150 6.58 -4.49 10.52
CA TRP A 150 5.79 -4.89 9.36
C TRP A 150 6.29 -4.26 8.04
N VAL A 151 6.96 -3.11 8.11
CA VAL A 151 7.64 -2.51 6.95
C VAL A 151 8.90 -3.31 6.64
N ARG A 152 9.71 -3.61 7.66
CA ARG A 152 10.90 -4.45 7.53
C ARG A 152 10.57 -5.82 6.97
N TYR A 153 9.48 -6.46 7.45
CA TYR A 153 8.99 -7.71 6.89
C TYR A 153 8.74 -7.62 5.37
N THR A 154 8.06 -6.55 4.90
CA THR A 154 7.80 -6.36 3.48
C THR A 154 9.07 -6.11 2.68
N MET A 155 10.06 -5.38 3.23
CA MET A 155 11.35 -5.17 2.59
C MET A 155 12.15 -6.46 2.45
N GLU A 156 12.18 -7.30 3.49
CA GLU A 156 12.83 -8.60 3.46
C GLU A 156 12.11 -9.58 2.50
N GLU A 157 10.79 -9.62 2.53
CA GLU A 157 9.97 -10.40 1.59
C GLU A 157 10.28 -10.01 0.14
N ALA A 158 10.26 -8.72 -0.18
CA ALA A 158 10.53 -8.18 -1.50
C ALA A 158 11.96 -8.53 -1.96
N ARG A 159 12.96 -8.38 -1.07
CA ARG A 159 14.35 -8.72 -1.36
C ARG A 159 14.49 -10.20 -1.71
N HIS A 160 13.98 -11.09 -0.87
CA HIS A 160 14.10 -12.53 -1.11
C HIS A 160 13.30 -12.98 -2.33
N PHE A 161 12.18 -12.31 -2.63
CA PHE A 161 11.43 -12.56 -3.85
C PHE A 161 12.23 -12.22 -5.12
N LEU A 162 13.02 -11.14 -5.10
CA LEU A 162 13.94 -10.81 -6.18
C LEU A 162 15.13 -11.79 -6.26
N GLU A 163 15.66 -12.22 -5.11
CA GLU A 163 16.77 -13.18 -5.03
C GLU A 163 16.37 -14.58 -5.58
N LEU A 164 15.09 -14.95 -5.61
CA LEU A 164 14.62 -16.16 -6.29
C LEU A 164 14.93 -16.17 -7.79
N GLN A 165 15.07 -14.99 -8.41
CA GLN A 165 15.35 -14.83 -9.83
C GLN A 165 16.86 -14.70 -10.12
N ALA A 166 17.71 -14.74 -9.09
CA ALA A 166 19.16 -14.65 -9.26
C ALA A 166 19.69 -15.87 -10.02
N ALA A 167 20.81 -15.68 -10.71
CA ALA A 167 21.48 -16.78 -11.40
C ALA A 167 22.25 -17.72 -10.46
N ASP A 168 22.52 -17.28 -9.23
CA ASP A 168 23.27 -18.03 -8.22
C ASP A 168 22.32 -18.95 -7.42
N SER A 169 22.53 -20.26 -7.54
CA SER A 169 21.75 -21.29 -6.88
C SER A 169 21.85 -21.22 -5.34
N THR A 170 22.94 -20.69 -4.80
CA THR A 170 23.12 -20.54 -3.35
C THR A 170 22.22 -19.42 -2.80
N LEU A 171 22.15 -18.30 -3.52
CA LEU A 171 21.24 -17.19 -3.20
C LEU A 171 19.77 -17.61 -3.35
N GLN A 172 19.45 -18.37 -4.39
CA GLN A 172 18.09 -18.91 -4.55
C GLN A 172 17.69 -19.80 -3.39
N LEU A 173 18.59 -20.70 -2.95
CA LEU A 173 18.32 -21.60 -1.82
C LEU A 173 18.12 -20.85 -0.51
N GLU A 174 18.93 -19.82 -0.26
CA GLU A 174 18.76 -18.95 0.89
C GLU A 174 17.41 -18.21 0.82
N ALA A 175 17.07 -17.63 -0.33
CA ALA A 175 15.81 -16.93 -0.55
C ALA A 175 14.58 -17.82 -0.32
N VAL A 176 14.60 -19.04 -0.86
CA VAL A 176 13.54 -20.04 -0.66
C VAL A 176 13.34 -20.33 0.82
N THR A 177 14.44 -20.56 1.56
CA THR A 177 14.40 -20.87 2.98
C THR A 177 13.88 -19.68 3.79
N LYS A 178 14.37 -18.49 3.50
CA LYS A 178 13.95 -17.25 4.17
C LYS A 178 12.49 -16.90 3.92
N LEU A 179 11.97 -17.06 2.71
CA LEU A 179 10.55 -16.88 2.41
C LEU A 179 9.66 -17.87 3.18
N GLY A 180 10.14 -19.11 3.39
CA GLY A 180 9.47 -20.07 4.26
C GLY A 180 9.45 -19.64 5.73
N GLU A 181 10.58 -19.16 6.27
CA GLU A 181 10.68 -18.61 7.64
C GLU A 181 9.80 -17.38 7.84
N LEU A 182 9.77 -16.48 6.86
CA LEU A 182 8.90 -15.29 6.82
C LEU A 182 7.42 -15.65 6.67
N ARG A 183 7.11 -16.89 6.28
CA ARG A 183 5.73 -17.35 6.00
C ARG A 183 5.02 -16.50 4.95
N SER A 184 5.75 -16.13 3.90
CA SER A 184 5.25 -15.29 2.82
C SER A 184 4.21 -16.03 1.97
N LEU A 185 2.94 -15.66 2.11
CA LEU A 185 1.87 -16.20 1.27
C LEU A 185 2.02 -15.77 -0.20
N ASN A 186 2.61 -14.60 -0.44
CA ASN A 186 2.82 -14.07 -1.79
C ASN A 186 3.86 -14.88 -2.58
N SER A 187 4.77 -15.56 -1.91
CA SER A 187 5.82 -16.35 -2.55
C SER A 187 5.39 -17.75 -2.95
N VAL A 188 4.24 -18.24 -2.47
CA VAL A 188 3.80 -19.63 -2.68
C VAL A 188 3.74 -20.01 -4.16
N SER A 189 3.19 -19.13 -5.02
CA SER A 189 3.10 -19.38 -6.46
C SER A 189 4.47 -19.47 -7.13
N ALA A 190 5.43 -18.64 -6.72
CA ALA A 190 6.79 -18.68 -7.24
C ALA A 190 7.54 -19.94 -6.76
N LEU A 191 7.35 -20.32 -5.49
CA LEU A 191 7.92 -21.56 -4.95
C LEU A 191 7.32 -22.81 -5.62
N GLN A 192 6.02 -22.80 -5.93
CA GLN A 192 5.38 -23.90 -6.70
C GLN A 192 5.95 -24.00 -8.11
N ALA A 193 6.20 -22.89 -8.79
CA ALA A 193 6.83 -22.91 -10.11
C ALA A 193 8.24 -23.54 -10.06
N ILE A 194 9.01 -23.33 -8.99
CA ILE A 194 10.32 -23.97 -8.78
C ILE A 194 10.15 -25.49 -8.62
N VAL A 195 9.16 -25.93 -7.84
CA VAL A 195 8.89 -27.36 -7.65
C VAL A 195 8.44 -28.02 -8.96
N GLU A 196 7.60 -27.36 -9.74
CA GLU A 196 7.14 -27.85 -11.05
C GLU A 196 8.28 -27.94 -12.07
N ALA A 197 9.16 -26.93 -12.11
CA ALA A 197 10.32 -26.93 -13.01
C ALA A 197 11.28 -28.11 -12.75
N ALA A 198 11.40 -28.54 -11.49
CA ALA A 198 12.25 -29.67 -11.13
C ALA A 198 11.63 -31.05 -11.46
N GLN A 199 10.36 -31.12 -11.85
CA GLN A 199 9.73 -32.37 -12.30
C GLN A 199 10.09 -32.72 -13.76
N ALA A 200 10.74 -31.81 -14.48
CA ALA A 200 11.22 -32.11 -15.82
C ALA A 200 12.26 -33.25 -15.81
N PRO A 201 12.23 -34.17 -16.79
CA PRO A 201 13.13 -35.30 -16.82
C PRO A 201 14.62 -34.93 -16.92
N GLU A 202 14.91 -33.71 -17.37
CA GLU A 202 16.27 -33.18 -17.54
C GLU A 202 16.71 -32.27 -16.38
N ALA A 203 15.95 -32.21 -15.27
CA ALA A 203 16.25 -31.33 -14.14
C ALA A 203 17.60 -31.70 -13.49
N SER A 204 18.44 -30.69 -13.28
CA SER A 204 19.74 -30.84 -12.60
C SER A 204 19.57 -31.20 -11.12
N ASP A 205 20.62 -31.72 -10.50
CA ASP A 205 20.58 -32.04 -9.07
C ASP A 205 20.45 -30.81 -8.20
N GLU A 206 20.94 -29.65 -8.65
CA GLU A 206 20.75 -28.37 -7.99
C GLU A 206 19.27 -27.94 -8.03
N GLN A 207 18.60 -28.11 -9.17
CA GLN A 207 17.17 -27.82 -9.30
C GLN A 207 16.31 -28.72 -8.40
N LYS A 208 16.67 -29.98 -8.26
CA LYS A 208 15.98 -30.92 -7.35
C LYS A 208 16.18 -30.53 -5.89
N THR A 209 17.38 -30.08 -5.52
CA THR A 209 17.69 -29.62 -4.17
C THR A 209 16.87 -28.36 -3.85
N LEU A 210 16.84 -27.40 -4.78
CA LEU A 210 16.05 -26.18 -4.66
C LEU A 210 14.55 -26.47 -4.54
N ALA A 211 14.03 -27.41 -5.34
CA ALA A 211 12.64 -27.84 -5.30
C ALA A 211 12.27 -28.52 -3.96
N THR A 212 13.18 -29.29 -3.39
CA THR A 212 12.97 -29.91 -2.07
C THR A 212 12.88 -28.85 -0.98
N ALA A 213 13.75 -27.86 -1.01
CA ALA A 213 13.70 -26.71 -0.11
C ALA A 213 12.40 -25.91 -0.31
N ALA A 214 12.01 -25.65 -1.57
CA ALA A 214 10.78 -24.95 -1.90
C ALA A 214 9.54 -25.70 -1.39
N ALA A 215 9.46 -27.02 -1.58
CA ALA A 215 8.37 -27.83 -1.05
C ALA A 215 8.28 -27.77 0.48
N THR A 216 9.43 -27.77 1.16
CA THR A 216 9.50 -27.62 2.63
C THR A 216 8.99 -26.25 3.07
N SER A 217 9.40 -25.18 2.38
CA SER A 217 8.97 -23.81 2.65
C SER A 217 7.46 -23.63 2.40
N ILE A 218 6.92 -24.21 1.32
CA ILE A 218 5.47 -24.22 1.06
C ILE A 218 4.72 -24.91 2.20
N ALA A 219 5.18 -26.10 2.64
CA ALA A 219 4.53 -26.81 3.74
C ALA A 219 4.55 -26.01 5.05
N GLN A 220 5.62 -25.27 5.34
CA GLN A 220 5.68 -24.36 6.50
C GLN A 220 4.66 -23.21 6.37
N ILE A 221 4.58 -22.59 5.21
CA ILE A 221 3.64 -21.49 4.94
C ILE A 221 2.19 -21.98 5.05
N GLU A 222 1.87 -23.10 4.42
CA GLU A 222 0.52 -23.70 4.42
C GLU A 222 0.08 -24.15 5.81
N SER A 223 0.98 -24.76 6.59
CA SER A 223 0.66 -25.18 7.96
C SER A 223 0.30 -23.96 8.83
N TRP A 224 1.06 -22.88 8.71
CA TRP A 224 0.77 -21.63 9.41
C TRP A 224 -0.53 -20.99 8.94
N SER A 225 -0.74 -20.90 7.62
CA SER A 225 -1.94 -20.31 7.06
C SER A 225 -3.20 -21.05 7.47
N SER A 226 -3.13 -22.38 7.56
CA SER A 226 -4.25 -23.21 8.04
C SER A 226 -4.63 -22.87 9.49
N TRP A 227 -3.66 -22.70 10.38
CA TRP A 227 -3.90 -22.25 11.76
C TRP A 227 -4.45 -20.81 11.81
N ALA A 228 -3.89 -19.90 11.04
CA ALA A 228 -4.36 -18.53 10.97
C ALA A 228 -5.82 -18.45 10.46
N ASN A 229 -6.13 -19.20 9.40
CA ASN A 229 -7.48 -19.30 8.85
C ASN A 229 -8.47 -19.94 9.84
N ALA A 230 -8.05 -20.95 10.61
CA ALA A 230 -8.89 -21.56 11.63
C ALA A 230 -9.23 -20.56 12.75
N ILE A 231 -8.26 -19.80 13.23
CA ILE A 231 -8.45 -18.74 14.24
C ILE A 231 -9.35 -17.64 13.69
N GLU A 232 -9.11 -17.18 12.46
CA GLU A 232 -9.94 -16.17 11.81
C GLU A 232 -11.38 -16.63 11.65
N THR A 233 -11.59 -17.88 11.20
CA THR A 233 -12.92 -18.47 11.04
C THR A 233 -13.65 -18.58 12.39
N LEU A 234 -12.94 -19.00 13.43
CA LEU A 234 -13.49 -19.04 14.80
C LEU A 234 -13.90 -17.64 15.27
N PHE A 235 -13.04 -16.64 15.06
CA PHE A 235 -13.33 -15.27 15.46
C PHE A 235 -14.53 -14.69 14.69
N ARG A 236 -14.60 -14.92 13.38
CA ARG A 236 -15.76 -14.55 12.55
C ARG A 236 -17.03 -15.26 13.01
N GLY A 237 -16.94 -16.55 13.33
CA GLY A 237 -18.07 -17.33 13.84
C GLY A 237 -18.60 -16.78 15.16
N ILE A 238 -17.74 -16.47 16.13
CA ILE A 238 -18.11 -15.87 17.42
C ILE A 238 -18.73 -14.48 17.21
N SER A 239 -18.16 -13.65 16.34
CA SER A 239 -18.68 -12.33 16.04
C SER A 239 -20.07 -12.38 15.42
N LEU A 240 -20.28 -13.24 14.41
CA LEU A 240 -21.59 -13.46 13.80
C LEU A 240 -22.61 -14.02 14.80
N SER A 241 -22.20 -14.99 15.61
CA SER A 241 -23.07 -15.56 16.67
C SER A 241 -23.50 -14.51 17.68
N SER A 242 -22.59 -13.60 18.07
CA SER A 242 -22.91 -12.51 19.00
C SER A 242 -23.95 -11.55 18.43
N ILE A 243 -23.83 -11.19 17.14
CA ILE A 243 -24.81 -10.35 16.46
C ILE A 243 -26.18 -11.04 16.40
N LEU A 244 -26.21 -12.33 16.00
CA LEU A 244 -27.43 -13.11 15.92
C LEU A 244 -28.09 -13.28 17.31
N LEU A 245 -27.29 -13.44 18.36
CA LEU A 245 -27.76 -13.57 19.72
C LEU A 245 -28.41 -12.26 20.21
N ILE A 246 -27.81 -11.11 19.96
CA ILE A 246 -28.40 -9.81 20.30
C ILE A 246 -29.71 -9.60 19.54
N MET A 247 -29.75 -9.98 18.26
CA MET A 247 -30.97 -9.93 17.44
C MET A 247 -32.08 -10.81 18.01
N ALA A 248 -31.74 -12.06 18.35
CA ALA A 248 -32.70 -13.01 18.92
C ALA A 248 -33.23 -12.54 20.28
N LEU A 249 -32.38 -11.96 21.14
CA LEU A 249 -32.76 -11.36 22.38
C LEU A 249 -33.72 -10.18 22.18
N GLY A 250 -33.41 -9.28 21.24
CA GLY A 250 -34.28 -8.16 20.89
C GLY A 250 -35.67 -8.63 20.45
N LEU A 251 -35.71 -9.63 19.57
CA LEU A 251 -36.97 -10.21 19.10
C LEU A 251 -37.71 -10.92 20.23
N ALA A 252 -37.03 -11.65 21.13
CA ALA A 252 -37.63 -12.33 22.26
C ALA A 252 -38.25 -11.36 23.28
N ILE A 253 -37.60 -10.23 23.54
CA ILE A 253 -38.11 -9.16 24.42
C ILE A 253 -39.35 -8.54 23.81
N VAL A 254 -39.33 -8.18 22.54
CA VAL A 254 -40.47 -7.57 21.83
C VAL A 254 -41.65 -8.54 21.81
N PHE A 255 -41.41 -9.81 21.46
CA PHE A 255 -42.46 -10.85 21.44
C PHE A 255 -43.00 -11.12 22.84
N GLY A 256 -42.13 -11.21 23.83
CA GLY A 256 -42.54 -11.48 25.24
C GLY A 256 -43.36 -10.36 25.88
N LEU A 257 -43.07 -9.09 25.53
CA LEU A 257 -43.79 -7.93 26.07
C LEU A 257 -45.10 -7.64 25.30
N MET A 258 -45.10 -7.78 23.98
CA MET A 258 -46.24 -7.40 23.17
C MET A 258 -47.13 -8.57 22.74
N GLY A 259 -46.67 -9.82 22.84
CA GLY A 259 -47.43 -11.02 22.47
C GLY A 259 -47.76 -11.11 20.96
N VAL A 260 -47.16 -10.23 20.14
CA VAL A 260 -47.40 -10.14 18.70
C VAL A 260 -46.10 -10.35 17.97
N ILE A 261 -46.11 -11.16 16.89
CA ILE A 261 -44.95 -11.38 16.03
C ILE A 261 -44.70 -10.10 15.23
N ASN A 262 -43.66 -9.36 15.57
CA ASN A 262 -43.29 -8.15 14.89
C ASN A 262 -42.36 -8.49 13.69
N MET A 263 -42.91 -8.54 12.46
CA MET A 263 -42.14 -8.75 11.26
C MET A 263 -41.27 -7.52 10.85
N ALA A 264 -41.55 -6.35 11.45
CA ALA A 264 -40.78 -5.12 11.17
C ALA A 264 -39.42 -5.08 11.86
N HIS A 265 -39.02 -6.09 12.65
CA HIS A 265 -37.74 -6.12 13.34
C HIS A 265 -36.56 -6.05 12.36
N GLY A 266 -36.65 -6.75 11.22
CA GLY A 266 -35.64 -6.68 10.16
C GLY A 266 -35.50 -5.30 9.51
N GLU A 267 -36.63 -4.60 9.36
CA GLU A 267 -36.64 -3.23 8.81
C GLU A 267 -35.97 -2.23 9.76
N LEU A 268 -36.22 -2.35 11.07
CA LEU A 268 -35.55 -1.50 12.07
C LEU A 268 -34.04 -1.75 12.13
N MET A 269 -33.60 -2.99 11.94
CA MET A 269 -32.18 -3.31 11.84
C MET A 269 -31.55 -2.70 10.58
N MET A 270 -32.24 -2.74 9.45
CA MET A 270 -31.76 -2.12 8.21
C MET A 270 -31.57 -0.61 8.41
N ILE A 271 -32.51 0.07 9.09
CA ILE A 271 -32.41 1.50 9.41
C ILE A 271 -31.19 1.78 10.27
N GLY A 272 -30.93 0.96 11.30
CA GLY A 272 -29.74 1.08 12.15
C GLY A 272 -28.43 0.89 11.35
N ALA A 273 -28.38 -0.12 10.50
CA ALA A 273 -27.22 -0.37 9.64
C ALA A 273 -26.97 0.78 8.64
N TYR A 274 -28.04 1.31 8.05
CA TYR A 274 -27.93 2.46 7.14
C TYR A 274 -27.47 3.73 7.87
N ALA A 275 -27.95 3.98 9.09
CA ALA A 275 -27.50 5.10 9.90
C ALA A 275 -26.01 5.00 10.25
N THR A 276 -25.52 3.80 10.54
CA THR A 276 -24.08 3.55 10.75
C THR A 276 -23.27 3.89 9.48
N PHE A 277 -23.74 3.45 8.32
CA PHE A 277 -23.09 3.76 7.03
C PHE A 277 -23.05 5.26 6.75
N VAL A 278 -24.15 5.98 6.94
CA VAL A 278 -24.20 7.44 6.77
C VAL A 278 -23.26 8.15 7.74
N THR A 279 -23.18 7.69 8.99
CA THR A 279 -22.24 8.24 9.98
C THR A 279 -20.79 8.04 9.53
N GLN A 280 -20.45 6.87 8.99
CA GLN A 280 -19.11 6.61 8.46
C GLN A 280 -18.77 7.54 7.29
N GLN A 281 -19.70 7.74 6.34
CA GLN A 281 -19.49 8.66 5.23
C GLN A 281 -19.34 10.11 5.70
N ALA A 282 -20.12 10.54 6.69
CA ALA A 282 -19.99 11.87 7.26
C ALA A 282 -18.62 12.08 7.92
N PHE A 283 -18.11 11.08 8.63
CA PHE A 283 -16.76 11.13 9.20
C PHE A 283 -15.68 11.21 8.12
N GLN A 284 -15.81 10.43 7.04
CA GLN A 284 -14.86 10.50 5.91
C GLN A 284 -14.85 11.86 5.22
N ALA A 285 -16.01 12.54 5.17
CA ALA A 285 -16.14 13.80 4.48
C ALA A 285 -15.70 15.02 5.32
N TRP A 286 -15.89 14.96 6.66
CA TRP A 286 -15.80 16.16 7.52
C TRP A 286 -14.78 16.05 8.65
N VAL A 287 -14.23 14.87 8.91
CA VAL A 287 -13.31 14.66 10.03
C VAL A 287 -11.91 14.35 9.50
N ALA A 288 -10.88 14.86 10.19
CA ALA A 288 -9.49 14.60 9.83
C ALA A 288 -9.17 13.09 9.91
N PRO A 289 -8.29 12.56 9.03
CA PRO A 289 -7.96 11.13 8.97
C PRO A 289 -7.50 10.55 10.31
N GLU A 290 -6.86 11.35 11.14
CA GLU A 290 -6.35 10.96 12.46
C GLU A 290 -7.46 10.66 13.49
N ALA A 291 -8.64 11.25 13.31
CA ALA A 291 -9.79 11.06 14.19
C ALA A 291 -10.86 10.13 13.59
N PHE A 292 -10.55 9.48 12.46
CA PHE A 292 -11.52 8.61 11.78
C PHE A 292 -11.98 7.44 12.65
N ASP A 293 -11.12 6.88 13.50
CA ASP A 293 -11.45 5.74 14.37
C ASP A 293 -12.58 6.04 15.38
N TRP A 294 -12.84 7.32 15.66
CA TRP A 294 -13.94 7.75 16.51
C TRP A 294 -15.32 7.60 15.88
N TYR A 295 -15.40 7.27 14.57
CA TYR A 295 -16.70 7.05 13.93
C TYR A 295 -17.47 5.90 14.59
N PHE A 296 -16.79 4.84 15.02
CA PHE A 296 -17.42 3.64 15.57
C PHE A 296 -18.17 3.90 16.90
N PRO A 297 -17.56 4.51 17.94
CA PRO A 297 -18.28 4.87 19.14
C PRO A 297 -19.41 5.87 18.92
N VAL A 298 -19.33 6.74 17.90
CA VAL A 298 -20.41 7.69 17.57
C VAL A 298 -21.51 7.01 16.76
N ALA A 299 -21.19 6.08 15.89
CA ALA A 299 -22.16 5.36 15.06
C ALA A 299 -23.14 4.52 15.90
N LEU A 300 -22.69 3.96 17.04
CA LEU A 300 -23.53 3.16 17.93
C LEU A 300 -24.74 3.93 18.47
N PRO A 301 -24.59 5.09 19.16
CA PRO A 301 -25.75 5.88 19.63
C PRO A 301 -26.57 6.45 18.47
N VAL A 302 -25.98 6.83 17.35
CA VAL A 302 -26.69 7.34 16.17
C VAL A 302 -27.59 6.25 15.57
N ALA A 303 -27.08 5.03 15.40
CA ALA A 303 -27.87 3.90 14.92
C ALA A 303 -29.03 3.55 15.88
N PHE A 304 -28.76 3.56 17.17
CA PHE A 304 -29.81 3.32 18.19
C PHE A 304 -30.89 4.38 18.14
N LEU A 305 -30.53 5.66 18.16
CA LEU A 305 -31.48 6.78 18.14
C LEU A 305 -32.29 6.82 16.83
N SER A 306 -31.69 6.53 15.70
CA SER A 306 -32.40 6.49 14.42
C SER A 306 -33.44 5.38 14.39
N ALA A 307 -33.07 4.15 14.83
CA ALA A 307 -34.01 3.05 14.91
C ALA A 307 -35.13 3.32 15.93
N ALA A 308 -34.80 3.89 17.10
CA ALA A 308 -35.79 4.28 18.12
C ALA A 308 -36.74 5.35 17.61
N LEU A 309 -36.27 6.37 16.91
CA LEU A 309 -37.09 7.43 16.31
C LEU A 309 -38.11 6.86 15.30
N PHE A 310 -37.62 5.99 14.40
CA PHE A 310 -38.51 5.29 13.46
C PHE A 310 -39.54 4.41 14.17
N GLY A 311 -39.13 3.70 15.21
CA GLY A 311 -40.06 2.91 16.04
C GLY A 311 -41.16 3.76 16.71
N LEU A 312 -40.78 4.90 17.28
CA LEU A 312 -41.74 5.88 17.87
C LEU A 312 -42.65 6.47 16.79
N LEU A 313 -42.12 6.75 15.62
CA LEU A 313 -42.95 7.28 14.53
C LEU A 313 -43.98 6.26 14.06
N LEU A 314 -43.60 4.99 13.92
CA LEU A 314 -44.51 3.90 13.60
C LEU A 314 -45.57 3.69 14.69
N GLU A 315 -45.17 3.75 15.96
CA GLU A 315 -46.12 3.67 17.08
C GLU A 315 -47.14 4.80 17.02
N ALA A 316 -46.70 6.04 16.88
CA ALA A 316 -47.56 7.22 16.88
C ALA A 316 -48.52 7.29 15.68
N THR A 317 -48.07 6.83 14.50
CA THR A 317 -48.84 6.96 13.26
C THR A 317 -49.68 5.75 12.91
N VAL A 318 -49.22 4.54 13.22
CA VAL A 318 -49.89 3.30 12.79
C VAL A 318 -50.48 2.55 13.98
N ILE A 319 -49.65 2.19 14.98
CA ILE A 319 -50.03 1.26 16.01
C ILE A 319 -51.11 1.87 16.90
N ARG A 320 -50.97 3.14 17.30
CA ARG A 320 -51.93 3.86 18.13
C ARG A 320 -53.30 3.99 17.47
N PHE A 321 -53.39 4.12 16.16
CA PHE A 321 -54.67 4.18 15.43
C PHE A 321 -55.29 2.81 15.20
N LEU A 322 -54.47 1.76 15.10
CA LEU A 322 -54.95 0.41 14.83
C LEU A 322 -55.44 -0.30 16.08
N TYR A 323 -54.78 -0.07 17.24
CA TYR A 323 -55.15 -0.66 18.54
C TYR A 323 -56.28 0.10 19.29
N GLY A 324 -56.73 1.23 18.77
CA GLY A 324 -57.77 2.06 19.39
C GLY A 324 -59.18 1.83 18.87
N ARG A 325 -59.43 0.76 18.09
CA ARG A 325 -60.76 0.39 17.59
C ARG A 325 -61.13 -1.02 17.95
#